data_9692f23b71e98d2b1baa5579795f27cf
#
_entry.id   9692f23b71e98d2b1baa5579795f27cf
#
_cell.length_a   1.000
_cell.length_b   1.000
_cell.length_c   1.000
_cell.angle_alpha   90.00
_cell.angle_beta   90.00
_cell.angle_gamma   90.00
#
_symmetry.space_group_name_H-M   'P 1'
#
loop_
_entity.id
_entity.type
_entity.pdbx_description
1 polymer ?
#
loop_
_entity_poly.entity_id
_entity_poly.type
_entity_poly.pdbx_seq_one_letter_code
_entity_poly.pdbx_strand_id
1 'polypeptide(L)'
;QSQPLSLGVKMPEFSALEVGQVVAEGEFPITRDSLVRYAGGSGDFNPIHYRDDVAKQVGLPGVLAHGMLTMGLAIQPVLSWLEGSGEVVDYSVRFTKPVVVPATGEAVVGVVATVAAKDEENSRVRVDLTTTFEGNTVLGKAQAWVKF
;
A
#
# COMPACT_ATOMS: atom_id res chain seq x y z
N GLN A 1 -30.18 -30.55 10.37
CA GLN A 1 -28.72 -30.49 10.15
C GLN A 1 -28.47 -29.42 9.10
N SER A 2 -28.23 -28.18 9.51
CA SER A 2 -27.87 -27.09 8.66
C SER A 2 -26.36 -27.16 8.38
N GLN A 3 -26.00 -27.39 7.13
CA GLN A 3 -24.61 -27.23 6.70
C GLN A 3 -24.23 -25.77 6.79
N PRO A 4 -23.04 -25.43 7.30
CA PRO A 4 -22.56 -24.07 7.22
C PRO A 4 -22.34 -23.73 5.75
N LEU A 5 -22.96 -22.64 5.30
CA LEU A 5 -22.62 -22.01 4.04
C LEU A 5 -21.14 -21.57 4.12
N SER A 6 -20.25 -22.40 3.60
CA SER A 6 -18.92 -21.93 3.27
C SER A 6 -19.09 -20.90 2.17
N LEU A 7 -19.08 -19.62 2.52
CA LEU A 7 -18.78 -18.57 1.59
C LEU A 7 -17.35 -18.86 1.14
N GLY A 8 -17.21 -19.66 0.09
CA GLY A 8 -15.93 -19.95 -0.52
C GLY A 8 -15.34 -18.63 -1.02
N VAL A 9 -14.40 -18.08 -0.25
CA VAL A 9 -13.53 -17.02 -0.76
C VAL A 9 -12.79 -17.64 -1.93
N LYS A 10 -13.16 -17.22 -3.15
CA LYS A 10 -12.58 -17.74 -4.37
C LYS A 10 -11.15 -17.23 -4.45
N MET A 11 -10.16 -18.10 -4.27
CA MET A 11 -8.76 -17.78 -4.43
C MET A 11 -8.52 -17.29 -5.86
N PRO A 12 -7.71 -16.24 -6.07
CA PRO A 12 -7.41 -15.75 -7.41
C PRO A 12 -6.67 -16.80 -8.23
N GLU A 13 -7.07 -16.95 -9.49
CA GLU A 13 -6.46 -17.82 -10.48
C GLU A 13 -5.91 -17.00 -11.62
N PHE A 14 -4.67 -17.26 -12.02
CA PHE A 14 -4.00 -16.52 -13.07
C PHE A 14 -4.82 -16.49 -14.37
N SER A 15 -5.40 -17.61 -14.79
CA SER A 15 -6.15 -17.71 -16.04
C SER A 15 -7.40 -16.84 -16.09
N ALA A 16 -7.98 -16.53 -14.94
CA ALA A 16 -9.19 -15.72 -14.83
C ALA A 16 -8.91 -14.21 -14.74
N LEU A 17 -7.67 -13.79 -14.60
CA LEU A 17 -7.31 -12.38 -14.47
C LEU A 17 -7.28 -11.68 -15.83
N GLU A 18 -7.79 -10.46 -15.87
CA GLU A 18 -7.82 -9.62 -17.06
C GLU A 18 -7.14 -8.28 -16.80
N VAL A 19 -6.43 -7.77 -17.80
CA VAL A 19 -5.84 -6.43 -17.77
C VAL A 19 -6.97 -5.40 -17.61
N GLY A 20 -6.79 -4.45 -16.71
CA GLY A 20 -7.79 -3.44 -16.35
C GLY A 20 -8.69 -3.82 -15.17
N GLN A 21 -8.63 -5.06 -14.71
CA GLN A 21 -9.43 -5.53 -13.58
C GLN A 21 -8.90 -4.96 -12.26
N VAL A 22 -9.79 -4.36 -11.47
CA VAL A 22 -9.49 -4.00 -10.08
C VAL A 22 -9.61 -5.26 -9.24
N VAL A 23 -8.53 -5.65 -8.56
CA VAL A 23 -8.47 -6.90 -7.78
C VAL A 23 -8.49 -6.68 -6.29
N ALA A 24 -8.13 -5.50 -5.82
CA ALA A 24 -8.12 -5.19 -4.40
C ALA A 24 -8.21 -3.68 -4.16
N GLU A 25 -8.77 -3.31 -3.02
CA GLU A 25 -8.86 -1.93 -2.56
C GLU A 25 -8.67 -1.88 -1.04
N GLY A 26 -8.21 -0.76 -0.53
CA GLY A 26 -8.11 -0.55 0.89
C GLY A 26 -7.90 0.90 1.25
N GLU A 27 -8.23 1.23 2.49
CA GLU A 27 -7.94 2.51 3.11
C GLU A 27 -7.16 2.27 4.40
N PHE A 28 -6.11 3.06 4.62
CA PHE A 28 -5.23 2.89 5.76
C PHE A 28 -5.12 4.19 6.53
N PRO A 29 -5.63 4.24 7.78
CA PRO A 29 -5.43 5.38 8.65
C PRO A 29 -3.99 5.37 9.19
N ILE A 30 -3.32 6.52 9.12
CA ILE A 30 -1.99 6.73 9.68
C ILE A 30 -2.10 7.81 10.74
N THR A 31 -1.69 7.48 11.97
CA THR A 31 -1.65 8.40 13.11
C THR A 31 -0.22 8.68 13.52
N ARG A 32 -0.03 9.65 14.42
CA ARG A 32 1.30 9.89 15.03
C ARG A 32 1.83 8.65 15.77
N ASP A 33 0.94 7.86 16.38
CA ASP A 33 1.32 6.58 17.00
C ASP A 33 1.85 5.58 15.98
N SER A 34 1.26 5.56 14.77
CA SER A 34 1.77 4.72 13.66
C SER A 34 3.22 5.05 13.33
N LEU A 35 3.56 6.35 13.29
CA LEU A 35 4.91 6.82 12.96
C LEU A 35 5.92 6.46 14.06
N VAL A 36 5.51 6.58 15.32
CA VAL A 36 6.36 6.18 16.47
C VAL A 36 6.66 4.68 16.43
N ARG A 37 5.66 3.86 16.20
CA ARG A 37 5.81 2.40 16.08
C ARG A 37 6.72 2.02 14.91
N TYR A 38 6.51 2.67 13.77
CA TYR A 38 7.33 2.40 12.59
C TYR A 38 8.78 2.82 12.79
N ALA A 39 9.04 3.96 13.42
CA ALA A 39 10.38 4.40 13.77
C ALA A 39 11.08 3.37 14.68
N GLY A 40 10.37 2.84 15.67
CA GLY A 40 10.89 1.80 16.56
C GLY A 40 11.16 0.48 15.86
N GLY A 41 10.29 0.08 14.93
CA GLY A 41 10.44 -1.18 14.17
C GLY A 41 11.48 -1.11 13.05
N SER A 42 11.60 0.04 12.38
CA SER A 42 12.51 0.23 11.23
C SER A 42 13.87 0.78 11.59
N GLY A 43 14.00 1.44 12.74
CA GLY A 43 15.21 2.19 13.10
C GLY A 43 15.32 3.55 12.41
N ASP A 44 14.32 3.98 11.67
CA ASP A 44 14.28 5.30 11.03
C ASP A 44 13.72 6.35 11.98
N PHE A 45 14.62 7.00 12.70
CA PHE A 45 14.33 8.06 13.67
C PHE A 45 14.58 9.47 13.11
N ASN A 46 14.45 9.66 11.79
CA ASN A 46 14.54 10.99 11.22
C ASN A 46 13.46 11.89 11.85
N PRO A 47 13.82 13.02 12.47
CA PRO A 47 12.87 13.83 13.23
C PRO A 47 11.77 14.48 12.38
N ILE A 48 11.86 14.48 11.06
CA ILE A 48 10.75 14.93 10.20
C ILE A 48 9.50 14.05 10.35
N HIS A 49 9.64 12.87 10.94
CA HIS A 49 8.55 11.92 11.17
C HIS A 49 7.96 12.00 12.58
N TYR A 50 8.47 12.87 13.45
CA TYR A 50 7.91 13.00 14.81
C TYR A 50 8.04 14.41 15.45
N ARG A 51 8.77 15.33 14.81
CA ARG A 51 8.94 16.69 15.35
C ARG A 51 8.42 17.74 14.38
N ASP A 52 7.36 18.43 14.78
CA ASP A 52 6.74 19.50 13.97
C ASP A 52 7.69 20.69 13.77
N ASP A 53 8.50 21.05 14.76
CA ASP A 53 9.46 22.12 14.67
C ASP A 53 10.55 21.84 13.63
N VAL A 54 11.06 20.60 13.57
CA VAL A 54 12.05 20.20 12.57
C VAL A 54 11.45 20.16 11.17
N ALA A 55 10.25 19.61 11.03
CA ALA A 55 9.55 19.57 9.74
C ALA A 55 9.39 20.99 9.17
N LYS A 56 9.01 21.97 9.98
CA LYS A 56 8.89 23.38 9.58
C LYS A 56 10.23 23.99 9.20
N GLN A 57 11.29 23.71 9.96
CA GLN A 57 12.62 24.24 9.69
C GLN A 57 13.16 23.82 8.31
N VAL A 58 12.82 22.63 7.85
CA VAL A 58 13.25 22.13 6.53
C VAL A 58 12.22 22.40 5.43
N GLY A 59 11.20 23.22 5.70
CA GLY A 59 10.24 23.69 4.70
C GLY A 59 9.09 22.73 4.41
N LEU A 60 8.84 21.74 5.30
CA LEU A 60 7.72 20.83 5.16
C LEU A 60 6.45 21.39 5.80
N PRO A 61 5.26 21.03 5.30
CA PRO A 61 3.99 21.51 5.85
C PRO A 61 3.65 20.94 7.23
N GLY A 62 4.33 19.88 7.66
CA GLY A 62 4.14 19.21 8.93
C GLY A 62 4.93 17.92 8.99
N VAL A 63 4.68 17.12 10.02
CA VAL A 63 5.29 15.80 10.17
C VAL A 63 4.80 14.87 9.07
N LEU A 64 5.73 14.14 8.45
CA LEU A 64 5.45 13.24 7.34
C LEU A 64 5.45 11.79 7.78
N ALA A 65 4.57 10.99 7.17
CA ALA A 65 4.69 9.54 7.21
C ALA A 65 6.00 9.10 6.53
N HIS A 66 6.63 8.07 7.07
CA HIS A 66 7.77 7.42 6.40
C HIS A 66 7.31 6.89 5.04
N GLY A 67 8.08 7.17 3.99
CA GLY A 67 7.77 6.66 2.65
C GLY A 67 7.67 5.15 2.63
N MET A 68 8.59 4.45 3.30
CA MET A 68 8.60 3.00 3.40
C MET A 68 7.38 2.44 4.15
N LEU A 69 6.83 3.17 5.12
CA LEU A 69 5.58 2.80 5.77
C LEU A 69 4.42 2.83 4.76
N THR A 70 4.30 3.91 4.00
CA THR A 70 3.28 4.04 2.96
C THR A 70 3.41 2.94 1.91
N MET A 71 4.63 2.64 1.49
CA MET A 71 4.92 1.56 0.55
C MET A 71 4.47 0.19 1.10
N GLY A 72 4.76 -0.09 2.36
CA GLY A 72 4.35 -1.33 3.02
C GLY A 72 2.84 -1.45 3.20
N LEU A 73 2.14 -0.35 3.47
CA LEU A 73 0.68 -0.33 3.58
C LEU A 73 0.01 -0.53 2.21
N ALA A 74 0.57 0.07 1.16
CA ALA A 74 -0.02 0.01 -0.17
C ALA A 74 -0.10 -1.40 -0.76
N ILE A 75 0.79 -2.31 -0.36
CA ILE A 75 0.78 -3.71 -0.84
C ILE A 75 -0.18 -4.61 -0.06
N GLN A 76 -0.65 -4.18 1.12
CA GLN A 76 -1.49 -5.02 1.98
C GLN A 76 -2.78 -5.54 1.30
N PRO A 77 -3.52 -4.72 0.53
CA PRO A 77 -4.71 -5.23 -0.16
C PRO A 77 -4.39 -6.37 -1.14
N VAL A 78 -3.24 -6.31 -1.81
CA VAL A 78 -2.80 -7.36 -2.73
C VAL A 78 -2.48 -8.65 -1.97
N LEU A 79 -1.77 -8.55 -0.84
CA LEU A 79 -1.44 -9.71 -0.01
C LEU A 79 -2.70 -10.38 0.53
N SER A 80 -3.69 -9.59 0.97
CA SER A 80 -4.98 -10.11 1.43
C SER A 80 -5.76 -10.78 0.30
N TRP A 81 -5.74 -10.18 -0.90
CA TRP A 81 -6.39 -10.76 -2.07
C TRP A 81 -5.78 -12.12 -2.46
N LEU A 82 -4.45 -12.24 -2.40
CA LEU A 82 -3.74 -13.47 -2.77
C LEU A 82 -4.01 -14.63 -1.80
N GLU A 83 -4.12 -14.36 -0.51
CA GLU A 83 -4.33 -15.40 0.53
C GLU A 83 -3.44 -16.65 0.39
N GLY A 84 -2.19 -16.44 -0.03
CA GLY A 84 -1.23 -17.53 -0.25
C GLY A 84 -1.33 -18.24 -1.59
N SER A 85 -2.25 -17.85 -2.49
CA SER A 85 -2.37 -18.43 -3.84
C SER A 85 -1.30 -17.97 -4.82
N GLY A 86 -0.56 -16.94 -4.48
CA GLY A 86 0.53 -16.37 -5.25
C GLY A 86 1.46 -15.60 -4.34
N GLU A 87 2.55 -15.11 -4.90
CA GLU A 87 3.54 -14.34 -4.16
C GLU A 87 3.98 -13.09 -4.92
N VAL A 88 4.26 -12.03 -4.16
CA VAL A 88 4.88 -10.81 -4.72
C VAL A 88 6.36 -11.10 -4.89
N VAL A 89 6.84 -11.04 -6.14
CA VAL A 89 8.24 -11.35 -6.48
C VAL A 89 9.06 -10.09 -6.80
N ASP A 90 8.39 -8.97 -7.07
CA ASP A 90 9.03 -7.68 -7.31
C ASP A 90 8.06 -6.58 -6.90
N TYR A 91 8.57 -5.52 -6.27
CA TYR A 91 7.75 -4.39 -5.87
C TYR A 91 8.59 -3.12 -5.89
N SER A 92 8.17 -2.14 -6.66
CA SER A 92 8.87 -0.87 -6.80
C SER A 92 7.88 0.31 -6.76
N VAL A 93 8.35 1.43 -6.22
CA VAL A 93 7.59 2.69 -6.15
C VAL A 93 8.53 3.87 -6.37
N ARG A 94 7.92 5.02 -6.67
CA ARG A 94 8.57 6.34 -6.56
C ARG A 94 7.80 7.16 -5.53
N PHE A 95 8.51 7.75 -4.59
CA PHE A 95 7.90 8.67 -3.63
C PHE A 95 7.70 10.04 -4.30
N THR A 96 6.45 10.44 -4.51
CA THR A 96 6.11 11.64 -5.29
C THR A 96 5.65 12.80 -4.44
N LYS A 97 4.75 12.55 -3.49
CA LYS A 97 4.20 13.58 -2.59
C LYS A 97 4.17 13.08 -1.16
N PRO A 98 4.36 13.98 -0.19
CA PRO A 98 4.32 13.60 1.22
C PRO A 98 2.91 13.26 1.69
N VAL A 99 2.84 12.38 2.69
CA VAL A 99 1.64 12.16 3.49
C VAL A 99 1.84 12.91 4.80
N VAL A 100 1.19 14.05 4.96
CA VAL A 100 1.26 14.84 6.19
C VAL A 100 0.32 14.26 7.23
N VAL A 101 0.86 13.91 8.40
CA VAL A 101 0.08 13.30 9.47
C VAL A 101 -0.22 14.35 10.55
N PRO A 102 -1.50 14.62 10.84
CA PRO A 102 -1.86 15.62 11.84
C PRO A 102 -1.42 15.20 13.25
N ALA A 103 -1.23 16.19 14.13
CA ALA A 103 -0.83 15.95 15.52
C ALA A 103 -1.88 15.11 16.28
N THR A 104 -3.15 15.32 15.95
CA THR A 104 -4.29 14.55 16.47
C THR A 104 -5.16 14.12 15.28
N GLY A 105 -5.78 12.95 15.40
CA GLY A 105 -6.53 12.36 14.29
C GLY A 105 -5.65 11.53 13.36
N GLU A 106 -6.08 11.40 12.12
CA GLU A 106 -5.43 10.48 11.18
C GLU A 106 -5.32 11.05 9.77
N ALA A 107 -4.32 10.58 9.03
CA ALA A 107 -4.21 10.72 7.59
C ALA A 107 -4.66 9.40 6.95
N VAL A 108 -5.62 9.44 6.04
CA VAL A 108 -6.13 8.23 5.38
C VAL A 108 -5.49 8.09 4.00
N VAL A 109 -4.80 6.99 3.79
CA VAL A 109 -4.20 6.63 2.49
C VAL A 109 -5.10 5.59 1.82
N GLY A 110 -5.55 5.90 0.60
CA GLY A 110 -6.34 4.98 -0.21
C GLY A 110 -5.49 4.24 -1.22
N VAL A 111 -5.81 2.98 -1.48
CA VAL A 111 -5.12 2.13 -2.44
C VAL A 111 -6.12 1.41 -3.32
N VAL A 112 -5.91 1.47 -4.63
CA VAL A 112 -6.64 0.66 -5.63
C VAL A 112 -5.62 -0.15 -6.41
N ALA A 113 -5.76 -1.46 -6.41
CA ALA A 113 -4.89 -2.39 -7.10
C ALA A 113 -5.55 -2.90 -8.39
N THR A 114 -4.90 -2.66 -9.52
CA THR A 114 -5.41 -2.98 -10.86
C THR A 114 -4.40 -3.83 -11.62
N VAL A 115 -4.87 -4.89 -12.27
CA VAL A 115 -4.02 -5.69 -13.16
C VAL A 115 -3.65 -4.83 -14.38
N ALA A 116 -2.36 -4.59 -14.58
CA ALA A 116 -1.85 -3.74 -15.65
C ALA A 116 -1.21 -4.53 -16.81
N ALA A 117 -0.67 -5.72 -16.53
CA ALA A 117 -0.05 -6.58 -17.53
C ALA A 117 -0.10 -8.04 -17.11
N LYS A 118 -0.12 -8.93 -18.09
CA LYS A 118 -0.01 -10.39 -17.87
C LYS A 118 1.19 -10.93 -18.63
N ASP A 119 1.98 -11.73 -17.93
CA ASP A 119 3.07 -12.52 -18.51
C ASP A 119 2.64 -14.00 -18.51
N GLU A 120 2.06 -14.44 -19.62
CA GLU A 120 1.52 -15.79 -19.76
C GLU A 120 2.61 -16.87 -19.65
N GLU A 121 3.80 -16.59 -20.14
CA GLU A 121 4.91 -17.54 -20.16
C GLU A 121 5.39 -17.89 -18.74
N ASN A 122 5.42 -16.91 -17.85
CA ASN A 122 5.91 -17.07 -16.47
C ASN A 122 4.79 -17.08 -15.42
N SER A 123 3.53 -17.07 -15.81
CA SER A 123 2.37 -17.03 -14.92
C SER A 123 2.46 -15.88 -13.90
N ARG A 124 2.80 -14.67 -14.40
CA ARG A 124 2.90 -13.47 -13.56
C ARG A 124 1.96 -12.38 -14.06
N VAL A 125 1.50 -11.58 -13.12
CA VAL A 125 0.78 -10.35 -13.43
C VAL A 125 1.49 -9.17 -12.78
N ARG A 126 1.48 -8.02 -13.49
CA ARG A 126 1.84 -6.75 -12.87
C ARG A 126 0.58 -6.10 -12.35
N VAL A 127 0.58 -5.78 -11.08
CA VAL A 127 -0.48 -5.04 -10.42
C VAL A 127 0.00 -3.62 -10.15
N ASP A 128 -0.72 -2.64 -10.65
CA ASP A 128 -0.43 -1.23 -10.37
C ASP A 128 -1.24 -0.78 -9.15
N LEU A 129 -0.56 -0.11 -8.22
CA LEU A 129 -1.13 0.37 -6.97
C LEU A 129 -1.35 1.87 -7.05
N THR A 130 -2.58 2.30 -7.30
CA THR A 130 -2.94 3.71 -7.22
C THR A 130 -3.10 4.09 -5.75
N THR A 131 -2.11 4.81 -5.24
CA THR A 131 -2.02 5.17 -3.82
C THR A 131 -2.21 6.67 -3.67
N THR A 132 -3.26 7.08 -2.96
CA THR A 132 -3.67 8.48 -2.87
C THR A 132 -3.85 8.94 -1.43
N PHE A 133 -3.56 10.22 -1.23
CA PHE A 133 -3.84 10.94 0.02
C PHE A 133 -4.40 12.32 -0.36
N GLU A 134 -5.57 12.66 0.17
CA GLU A 134 -6.29 13.90 -0.14
C GLU A 134 -6.42 14.17 -1.66
N GLY A 135 -6.72 13.11 -2.41
CA GLY A 135 -6.89 13.18 -3.86
C GLY A 135 -5.59 13.26 -4.68
N ASN A 136 -4.42 13.26 -4.03
CA ASN A 136 -3.13 13.31 -4.71
C ASN A 136 -2.44 11.94 -4.69
N THR A 137 -1.80 11.59 -5.80
CA THR A 137 -0.96 10.40 -5.88
C THR A 137 0.31 10.61 -5.04
N VAL A 138 0.54 9.73 -4.08
CA VAL A 138 1.70 9.80 -3.17
C VAL A 138 2.79 8.79 -3.50
N LEU A 139 2.47 7.73 -4.22
CA LEU A 139 3.42 6.77 -4.77
C LEU A 139 3.28 6.75 -6.30
N GLY A 140 4.32 7.17 -6.99
CA GLY A 140 4.39 7.11 -8.44
C GLY A 140 4.92 5.76 -8.91
N LYS A 141 4.43 5.25 -10.05
CA LYS A 141 4.83 3.95 -10.63
C LYS A 141 4.91 2.83 -9.58
N ALA A 142 3.92 2.77 -8.70
CA ALA A 142 3.80 1.72 -7.71
C ALA A 142 3.35 0.43 -8.41
N GLN A 143 4.28 -0.48 -8.63
CA GLN A 143 4.09 -1.67 -9.44
C GLN A 143 4.57 -2.91 -8.68
N ALA A 144 3.73 -3.91 -8.61
CA ALA A 144 4.05 -5.19 -8.00
C ALA A 144 3.88 -6.31 -9.03
N TRP A 145 4.90 -7.16 -9.18
CA TRP A 145 4.79 -8.40 -9.94
C TRP A 145 4.41 -9.53 -9.00
N VAL A 146 3.36 -10.23 -9.37
CA VAL A 146 2.80 -11.36 -8.62
C VAL A 146 2.93 -12.62 -9.45
N LYS A 147 3.52 -13.66 -8.87
CA LYS A 147 3.68 -14.97 -9.50
C LYS A 147 2.70 -15.96 -8.90
N PHE A 148 2.04 -16.69 -9.77
CA PHE A 148 1.11 -17.76 -9.43
C PHE A 148 1.69 -19.16 -9.65
#